data_fdcc95a22b2aa587a4ff4bcb132055fe
#
_entry.id   fdcc95a22b2aa587a4ff4bcb132055fe
#
_cell.length_a   1.000
_cell.length_b   1.000
_cell.length_c   1.000
_cell.angle_alpha   90.00
_cell.angle_beta   90.00
_cell.angle_gamma   90.00
#
_symmetry.space_group_name_H-M   'P 1'
#
loop_
_entity.id
_entity.type
_entity.pdbx_description
1 polymer ?
#
loop_
_entity_poly.entity_id
_entity_poly.type
_entity_poly.pdbx_seq_one_letter_code
_entity_poly.pdbx_strand_id
1 'polypeptide(L)'
;MRQVKLLSLMLVLTLLGQNLLAQVTFQRNGVYDEREGFYAFTNATIFKSYNEKLENATMIIKDGQVQMIGQKVLIPAGAVVVDLKGKFIYPSFIDLYSSYGLPEAKRVDRNFRRTQQFNSNKEGAYGWNQALKPEFRAHENFTTDEKTARGYRGAGFGTVMTHQEDGISRGTATLVVLGEDTEHQMILKEKTAHMLSFKKGTSPQSYPGSLMGGIALLRQTYIDANWYKHGGKNEELNISLEAWNEINSLPVVFDIREKLEGLRANKLGREFGKTYILKGNGDEYQRLNELKATGCSMILPVKFPDAFDVEDPYDAMLVSLAQLKHWELAPTNLSRIDKAGIEFTLTTAGLDKKSDFLRNVKRAIKHGLSEEAALKAMTHTPAKMMGMSNQIGSLKSGTL
;
A
#
# COMPACT_ATOMS: atom_id res chain seq x y z
N MET A 1 44.14 -30.94 48.11
CA MET A 1 42.83 -31.05 47.43
C MET A 1 42.03 -29.75 47.38
N ARG A 2 41.97 -28.89 48.41
CA ARG A 2 41.18 -27.63 48.41
C ARG A 2 41.75 -26.56 47.45
N GLN A 3 43.07 -26.42 47.34
CA GLN A 3 43.74 -25.47 46.47
C GLN A 3 43.61 -25.85 44.96
N VAL A 4 43.61 -27.13 44.62
CA VAL A 4 43.45 -27.61 43.25
C VAL A 4 42.00 -27.34 42.77
N LYS A 5 41.01 -27.46 43.66
CA LYS A 5 39.61 -27.12 43.31
C LYS A 5 39.39 -25.63 43.12
N LEU A 6 40.11 -24.78 43.87
CA LEU A 6 40.05 -23.32 43.67
C LEU A 6 40.72 -22.90 42.36
N LEU A 7 41.85 -23.50 41.99
CA LEU A 7 42.52 -23.24 40.70
C LEU A 7 41.66 -23.69 39.50
N SER A 8 41.04 -24.87 39.60
CA SER A 8 40.13 -25.33 38.53
C SER A 8 38.86 -24.48 38.40
N LEU A 9 38.32 -23.97 39.52
CA LEU A 9 37.18 -23.07 39.49
C LEU A 9 37.55 -21.70 38.88
N MET A 10 38.74 -21.17 39.18
CA MET A 10 39.27 -19.94 38.59
C MET A 10 39.51 -20.09 37.09
N LEU A 11 40.03 -21.24 36.62
CA LEU A 11 40.26 -21.54 35.21
C LEU A 11 38.95 -21.65 34.45
N VAL A 12 37.91 -22.23 35.04
CA VAL A 12 36.56 -22.31 34.41
C VAL A 12 35.92 -20.93 34.34
N LEU A 13 36.07 -20.08 35.35
CA LEU A 13 35.55 -18.71 35.33
C LEU A 13 36.26 -17.82 34.29
N THR A 14 37.58 -17.99 34.09
CA THR A 14 38.29 -17.26 33.03
C THR A 14 37.94 -17.72 31.63
N LEU A 15 37.66 -19.02 31.42
CA LEU A 15 37.18 -19.56 30.12
C LEU A 15 35.74 -19.15 29.80
N LEU A 16 34.88 -19.01 30.83
CA LEU A 16 33.51 -18.50 30.65
C LEU A 16 33.47 -16.97 30.39
N GLY A 17 34.44 -16.22 30.89
CA GLY A 17 34.52 -14.77 30.68
C GLY A 17 34.96 -14.36 29.26
N GLN A 18 35.59 -15.24 28.50
CA GLN A 18 36.06 -14.91 27.14
C GLN A 18 34.93 -14.97 26.06
N ASN A 19 33.81 -15.59 26.38
CA ASN A 19 32.68 -15.64 25.44
C ASN A 19 31.75 -14.40 25.46
N LEU A 20 32.05 -13.42 26.35
CA LEU A 20 31.27 -12.18 26.46
C LEU A 20 31.77 -11.05 25.53
N LEU A 21 32.87 -11.26 24.83
CA LEU A 21 33.35 -10.36 23.79
C LEU A 21 33.09 -11.01 22.40
N ALA A 22 31.83 -11.34 22.10
CA ALA A 22 31.44 -11.64 20.73
C ALA A 22 31.66 -10.39 19.91
N GLN A 23 32.79 -10.31 19.20
CA GLN A 23 33.02 -9.30 18.21
C GLN A 23 31.87 -9.40 17.19
N VAL A 24 31.16 -8.31 17.01
CA VAL A 24 30.25 -8.16 15.88
C VAL A 24 31.10 -8.15 14.62
N THR A 25 31.36 -9.32 14.06
CA THR A 25 32.10 -9.50 12.82
C THR A 25 31.22 -9.19 11.61
N PHE A 26 30.84 -7.94 11.46
CA PHE A 26 30.38 -7.45 10.17
C PHE A 26 31.60 -6.96 9.40
N GLN A 27 32.11 -7.79 8.49
CA GLN A 27 33.02 -7.33 7.46
C GLN A 27 32.23 -6.45 6.48
N ARG A 28 32.18 -5.14 6.75
CA ARG A 28 31.83 -4.16 5.73
C ARG A 28 33.09 -3.97 4.86
N ASN A 29 33.01 -4.34 3.60
CA ASN A 29 33.99 -3.93 2.59
C ASN A 29 33.84 -2.40 2.39
N GLY A 30 34.52 -1.61 3.21
CA GLY A 30 34.47 -0.15 3.18
C GLY A 30 35.17 0.46 4.38
N VAL A 31 35.48 1.75 4.32
CA VAL A 31 36.02 2.50 5.44
C VAL A 31 34.99 2.50 6.58
N TYR A 32 35.40 2.06 7.78
CA TYR A 32 34.56 2.14 8.97
C TYR A 32 34.17 3.59 9.23
N ASP A 33 32.89 3.86 9.33
CA ASP A 33 32.36 5.18 9.68
C ASP A 33 32.22 5.25 11.20
N GLU A 34 33.11 5.99 11.85
CA GLU A 34 33.12 6.18 13.30
C GLU A 34 31.99 7.06 13.83
N ARG A 35 31.18 7.63 12.92
CA ARG A 35 30.04 8.46 13.31
C ARG A 35 28.96 7.61 13.98
N GLU A 36 28.36 8.12 15.04
CA GLU A 36 27.31 7.43 15.85
C GLU A 36 25.98 7.26 15.11
N GLY A 37 25.93 7.46 13.77
CA GLY A 37 24.72 7.29 12.98
C GLY A 37 23.67 8.39 13.15
N PHE A 38 24.00 9.48 13.87
CA PHE A 38 23.11 10.64 13.96
C PHE A 38 23.21 11.55 12.76
N TYR A 39 22.06 11.94 12.24
CA TYR A 39 21.92 12.98 11.22
C TYR A 39 21.09 14.11 11.79
N ALA A 40 21.61 15.34 11.71
CA ALA A 40 20.93 16.57 12.14
C ALA A 40 20.63 17.44 10.91
N PHE A 41 19.35 17.56 10.57
CA PHE A 41 18.86 18.43 9.50
C PHE A 41 18.44 19.76 10.12
N THR A 42 19.19 20.83 9.83
CA THR A 42 19.04 22.13 10.50
C THR A 42 18.41 23.18 9.59
N ASN A 43 17.84 24.26 10.20
CA ASN A 43 17.32 25.43 9.53
C ASN A 43 16.21 25.16 8.49
N ALA A 44 15.50 24.04 8.61
CA ALA A 44 14.45 23.66 7.71
C ALA A 44 13.06 24.17 8.17
N THR A 45 12.13 24.26 7.23
CA THR A 45 10.70 24.28 7.53
C THR A 45 10.20 22.84 7.58
N ILE A 46 9.80 22.36 8.77
CA ILE A 46 9.43 20.96 8.99
C ILE A 46 7.93 20.83 9.17
N PHE A 47 7.27 20.08 8.29
CA PHE A 47 5.89 19.64 8.47
C PHE A 47 5.87 18.36 9.31
N LYS A 48 5.60 18.49 10.61
CA LYS A 48 5.48 17.33 11.50
C LYS A 48 4.29 16.45 11.16
N SER A 49 3.22 17.10 10.65
CA SER A 49 2.02 16.46 10.14
C SER A 49 1.42 17.33 9.03
N TYR A 50 0.28 16.92 8.48
CA TYR A 50 -0.42 17.69 7.44
C TYR A 50 -0.88 19.07 7.92
N ASN A 51 -1.08 19.29 9.22
CA ASN A 51 -1.58 20.52 9.84
C ASN A 51 -0.64 21.13 10.89
N GLU A 52 0.54 20.57 11.12
CA GLU A 52 1.53 21.11 12.07
C GLU A 52 2.86 21.39 11.38
N LYS A 53 3.27 22.66 11.37
CA LYS A 53 4.49 23.15 10.73
C LYS A 53 5.37 23.89 11.74
N LEU A 54 6.67 23.61 11.71
CA LEU A 54 7.71 24.35 12.44
C LEU A 54 8.66 25.01 11.45
N GLU A 55 8.87 26.32 11.61
CA GLU A 55 9.82 27.08 10.80
C GLU A 55 11.19 27.18 11.51
N ASN A 56 12.25 27.22 10.74
CA ASN A 56 13.63 27.29 11.24
C ASN A 56 13.92 26.23 12.33
N ALA A 57 13.56 24.99 12.05
CA ALA A 57 13.63 23.88 12.98
C ALA A 57 14.75 22.91 12.61
N THR A 58 15.14 22.11 13.61
CA THR A 58 16.12 21.01 13.49
C THR A 58 15.42 19.69 13.73
N MET A 59 15.73 18.70 12.90
CA MET A 59 15.31 17.31 13.07
C MET A 59 16.54 16.42 13.22
N ILE A 60 16.53 15.57 14.23
CA ILE A 60 17.57 14.54 14.44
C ILE A 60 16.99 13.19 14.12
N ILE A 61 17.72 12.45 13.28
CA ILE A 61 17.44 11.06 12.93
C ILE A 61 18.58 10.18 13.40
N LYS A 62 18.25 9.02 13.95
CA LYS A 62 19.19 7.92 14.23
C LYS A 62 18.57 6.60 13.82
N ASP A 63 19.34 5.74 13.17
CA ASP A 63 18.92 4.39 12.78
C ASP A 63 17.57 4.38 12.01
N GLY A 64 17.39 5.34 11.10
CA GLY A 64 16.16 5.49 10.30
C GLY A 64 14.96 6.09 11.05
N GLN A 65 15.09 6.39 12.36
CA GLN A 65 13.99 6.90 13.18
C GLN A 65 14.21 8.35 13.60
N VAL A 66 13.11 9.10 13.64
CA VAL A 66 13.08 10.45 14.15
C VAL A 66 13.31 10.40 15.68
N GLN A 67 14.39 11.01 16.16
CA GLN A 67 14.68 11.12 17.60
C GLN A 67 14.06 12.38 18.20
N MET A 68 14.28 13.52 17.57
CA MET A 68 13.86 14.82 18.09
C MET A 68 13.58 15.82 16.97
N ILE A 69 12.58 16.66 17.17
CA ILE A 69 12.26 17.79 16.28
C ILE A 69 11.93 19.02 17.12
N GLY A 70 12.51 20.15 16.78
CA GLY A 70 12.23 21.42 17.47
C GLY A 70 13.04 22.58 16.92
N GLN A 71 12.75 23.79 17.39
CA GLN A 71 13.51 25.00 17.03
C GLN A 71 14.82 25.13 17.81
N LYS A 72 14.87 24.56 19.02
CA LYS A 72 16.03 24.59 19.91
C LYS A 72 16.39 23.17 20.29
N VAL A 73 16.97 22.40 19.37
CA VAL A 73 17.38 21.01 19.58
C VAL A 73 18.90 20.99 19.78
N LEU A 74 19.34 20.32 20.83
CA LEU A 74 20.75 20.07 21.05
C LEU A 74 21.23 18.98 20.08
N ILE A 75 22.19 19.33 19.23
CA ILE A 75 22.76 18.39 18.26
C ILE A 75 23.78 17.50 18.98
N PRO A 76 23.66 16.16 18.92
CA PRO A 76 24.62 15.26 19.52
C PRO A 76 26.04 15.47 18.94
N ALA A 77 27.05 15.28 19.76
CA ALA A 77 28.43 15.28 19.29
C ALA A 77 28.63 14.15 18.25
N GLY A 78 29.38 14.39 17.20
CA GLY A 78 29.60 13.43 16.14
C GLY A 78 28.47 13.28 15.10
N ALA A 79 27.36 14.01 15.26
CA ALA A 79 26.27 14.00 14.29
C ALA A 79 26.69 14.60 12.94
N VAL A 80 26.20 14.02 11.85
CA VAL A 80 26.32 14.59 10.51
C VAL A 80 25.34 15.74 10.36
N VAL A 81 25.81 16.98 10.30
CA VAL A 81 24.96 18.17 10.19
C VAL A 81 24.74 18.52 8.73
N VAL A 82 23.47 18.61 8.32
CA VAL A 82 23.06 19.04 6.99
C VAL A 82 22.22 20.32 7.13
N ASP A 83 22.73 21.43 6.61
CA ASP A 83 21.98 22.69 6.59
C ASP A 83 20.95 22.67 5.45
N LEU A 84 19.68 22.77 5.80
CA LEU A 84 18.54 22.77 4.88
C LEU A 84 17.85 24.14 4.83
N LYS A 85 18.59 25.23 5.04
CA LYS A 85 18.05 26.60 4.97
C LYS A 85 17.25 26.82 3.68
N GLY A 86 16.00 27.26 3.84
CA GLY A 86 15.07 27.49 2.72
C GLY A 86 14.48 26.20 2.11
N LYS A 87 14.73 25.04 2.71
CA LYS A 87 14.14 23.75 2.29
C LYS A 87 13.00 23.35 3.22
N PHE A 88 12.19 22.40 2.72
CA PHE A 88 11.07 21.84 3.45
C PHE A 88 11.30 20.36 3.72
N ILE A 89 10.90 19.90 4.90
CA ILE A 89 10.87 18.47 5.25
C ILE A 89 9.41 18.08 5.46
N TYR A 90 9.00 16.97 4.82
CA TYR A 90 7.67 16.38 4.94
C TYR A 90 7.80 14.93 5.43
N PRO A 91 6.76 14.37 6.10
CA PRO A 91 6.67 12.92 6.25
C PRO A 91 6.68 12.27 4.87
N SER A 92 7.34 11.13 4.75
CA SER A 92 7.33 10.37 3.49
C SER A 92 5.90 9.96 3.11
N PHE A 93 5.61 9.93 1.82
CA PHE A 93 4.30 9.56 1.31
C PHE A 93 4.08 8.04 1.40
N ILE A 94 2.82 7.66 1.48
CA ILE A 94 2.38 6.27 1.60
C ILE A 94 1.42 5.96 0.46
N ASP A 95 1.74 4.96 -0.37
CA ASP A 95 0.86 4.47 -1.43
C ASP A 95 0.18 3.18 -1.00
N LEU A 96 -1.15 3.17 -0.93
CA LEU A 96 -1.93 1.99 -0.50
C LEU A 96 -2.36 1.08 -1.67
N TYR A 97 -1.83 1.28 -2.88
CA TYR A 97 -2.16 0.40 -4.00
C TYR A 97 -1.01 0.26 -4.98
N SER A 98 -0.28 -0.83 -4.86
CA SER A 98 0.93 -1.12 -5.62
C SER A 98 1.08 -2.62 -5.84
N SER A 99 1.81 -3.01 -6.87
CA SER A 99 2.31 -4.38 -7.10
C SER A 99 3.85 -4.47 -6.95
N TYR A 100 4.46 -3.50 -6.27
CA TYR A 100 5.91 -3.45 -6.04
C TYR A 100 6.43 -4.73 -5.41
N GLY A 101 7.48 -5.30 -6.00
CA GLY A 101 8.17 -6.47 -5.46
C GLY A 101 7.40 -7.78 -5.53
N LEU A 102 6.26 -7.81 -6.22
CA LEU A 102 5.49 -9.04 -6.40
C LEU A 102 5.55 -9.55 -7.84
N PRO A 103 5.49 -10.87 -8.04
CA PRO A 103 5.52 -11.44 -9.38
C PRO A 103 4.30 -11.01 -10.19
N GLU A 104 4.55 -10.64 -11.44
CA GLU A 104 3.46 -10.36 -12.38
C GLU A 104 2.63 -11.62 -12.64
N ALA A 105 1.31 -11.45 -12.68
CA ALA A 105 0.42 -12.52 -13.04
C ALA A 105 0.59 -12.89 -14.51
N LYS A 106 1.00 -14.12 -14.78
CA LYS A 106 1.18 -14.62 -16.14
C LYS A 106 -0.16 -14.67 -16.86
N ARG A 107 -0.29 -13.90 -17.94
CA ARG A 107 -1.48 -13.97 -18.81
C ARG A 107 -1.53 -15.33 -19.48
N VAL A 108 -2.67 -15.97 -19.39
CA VAL A 108 -2.95 -17.18 -20.18
C VAL A 108 -3.44 -16.73 -21.54
N ASP A 109 -2.76 -17.15 -22.61
CA ASP A 109 -3.18 -16.84 -23.97
C ASP A 109 -4.61 -17.34 -24.22
N ARG A 110 -5.49 -16.43 -24.62
CA ARG A 110 -6.86 -16.76 -24.98
C ARG A 110 -6.86 -17.42 -26.35
N ASN A 111 -6.73 -18.72 -26.37
CA ASN A 111 -6.99 -19.47 -27.59
C ASN A 111 -8.52 -19.63 -27.75
N PHE A 112 -9.11 -18.95 -28.73
CA PHE A 112 -10.56 -19.03 -29.04
C PHE A 112 -11.04 -20.43 -29.43
N ARG A 113 -10.13 -21.36 -29.74
CA ARG A 113 -10.42 -22.78 -30.02
C ARG A 113 -10.39 -23.67 -28.80
N ARG A 114 -10.13 -23.11 -27.61
CA ARG A 114 -10.03 -23.90 -26.37
C ARG A 114 -11.42 -24.33 -25.90
N THR A 115 -11.55 -25.60 -25.52
CA THR A 115 -12.74 -26.11 -24.82
C THR A 115 -13.02 -25.28 -23.59
N GLN A 116 -14.31 -25.00 -23.32
CA GLN A 116 -14.69 -24.25 -22.12
C GLN A 116 -14.28 -25.00 -20.85
N GLN A 117 -13.60 -24.33 -19.94
CA GLN A 117 -13.20 -24.87 -18.65
C GLN A 117 -14.08 -24.28 -17.57
N PHE A 118 -14.85 -25.10 -16.87
CA PHE A 118 -15.70 -24.70 -15.77
C PHE A 118 -15.09 -25.02 -14.42
N ASN A 119 -14.43 -26.17 -14.29
CA ASN A 119 -13.80 -26.59 -13.05
C ASN A 119 -12.33 -26.15 -12.97
N SER A 120 -11.83 -26.00 -11.75
CA SER A 120 -10.41 -25.76 -11.50
C SER A 120 -9.60 -26.99 -11.91
N ASN A 121 -8.43 -26.73 -12.54
CA ASN A 121 -7.40 -27.73 -12.78
C ASN A 121 -6.19 -27.56 -11.84
N LYS A 122 -6.32 -26.71 -10.80
CA LYS A 122 -5.29 -26.53 -9.77
C LYS A 122 -5.29 -27.77 -8.88
N GLU A 123 -4.15 -28.43 -8.78
CA GLU A 123 -3.96 -29.59 -7.91
C GLU A 123 -4.03 -29.18 -6.43
N GLY A 124 -4.65 -30.03 -5.60
CA GLY A 124 -4.83 -29.82 -4.17
C GLY A 124 -6.27 -29.44 -3.79
N ALA A 125 -6.52 -29.32 -2.48
CA ALA A 125 -7.84 -29.02 -1.90
C ALA A 125 -8.17 -27.51 -1.95
N TYR A 126 -8.02 -26.89 -3.13
CA TYR A 126 -8.36 -25.48 -3.34
C TYR A 126 -9.82 -25.31 -3.76
N GLY A 127 -10.31 -24.08 -3.65
CA GLY A 127 -11.62 -23.71 -4.14
C GLY A 127 -11.80 -24.00 -5.65
N TRP A 128 -13.03 -24.27 -6.05
CA TRP A 128 -13.38 -24.67 -7.41
C TRP A 128 -13.12 -23.58 -8.48
N ASN A 129 -12.93 -22.32 -8.10
CA ASN A 129 -12.73 -21.21 -9.03
C ASN A 129 -11.38 -20.50 -8.82
N GLN A 130 -10.53 -20.56 -9.83
CA GLN A 130 -9.16 -20.00 -9.80
C GLN A 130 -9.10 -18.47 -9.86
N ALA A 131 -10.23 -17.77 -10.04
CA ALA A 131 -10.28 -16.32 -9.85
C ALA A 131 -10.30 -15.92 -8.37
N LEU A 132 -10.52 -16.88 -7.47
CA LEU A 132 -10.48 -16.73 -6.02
C LEU A 132 -9.14 -17.26 -5.50
N LYS A 133 -8.30 -16.39 -4.99
CA LYS A 133 -6.95 -16.70 -4.48
C LYS A 133 -6.77 -16.16 -3.06
N PRO A 134 -7.70 -16.42 -2.12
CA PRO A 134 -7.60 -15.90 -0.77
C PRO A 134 -6.38 -16.45 -0.01
N GLU A 135 -5.82 -17.56 -0.47
CA GLU A 135 -4.60 -18.19 0.07
C GLU A 135 -3.31 -17.47 -0.32
N PHE A 136 -3.32 -16.55 -1.30
CA PHE A 136 -2.11 -15.81 -1.69
C PHE A 136 -1.68 -14.86 -0.56
N ARG A 137 -0.41 -14.96 -0.17
CA ARG A 137 0.22 -14.13 0.86
C ARG A 137 1.28 -13.25 0.21
N ALA A 138 1.05 -11.92 0.18
CA ALA A 138 1.98 -11.01 -0.46
C ALA A 138 3.35 -10.99 0.22
N HIS A 139 3.42 -11.07 1.55
CA HIS A 139 4.69 -11.07 2.29
C HIS A 139 5.56 -12.31 2.03
N GLU A 140 4.97 -13.45 1.68
CA GLU A 140 5.71 -14.67 1.34
C GLU A 140 6.30 -14.64 -0.08
N ASN A 141 5.78 -13.75 -0.93
CA ASN A 141 6.15 -13.63 -2.34
C ASN A 141 6.86 -12.31 -2.66
N PHE A 142 7.07 -11.48 -1.63
CA PHE A 142 7.70 -10.18 -1.79
C PHE A 142 9.20 -10.33 -2.00
N THR A 143 9.71 -9.62 -3.01
CA THR A 143 11.15 -9.47 -3.28
C THR A 143 11.47 -8.01 -3.54
N THR A 144 12.63 -7.56 -3.11
CA THR A 144 13.05 -6.17 -3.32
C THR A 144 13.45 -5.93 -4.76
N ASP A 145 13.09 -4.77 -5.31
CA ASP A 145 13.55 -4.26 -6.60
C ASP A 145 13.97 -2.81 -6.45
N GLU A 146 15.27 -2.58 -6.32
CA GLU A 146 15.86 -1.26 -6.09
C GLU A 146 15.52 -0.26 -7.20
N LYS A 147 15.45 -0.70 -8.45
CA LYS A 147 15.09 0.19 -9.56
C LYS A 147 13.69 0.75 -9.42
N THR A 148 12.74 -0.09 -9.09
CA THR A 148 11.33 0.31 -8.87
C THR A 148 11.20 1.11 -7.57
N ALA A 149 11.87 0.70 -6.48
CA ALA A 149 11.89 1.41 -5.21
C ALA A 149 12.41 2.84 -5.36
N ARG A 150 13.52 3.02 -6.11
CA ARG A 150 14.08 4.35 -6.43
C ARG A 150 13.06 5.24 -7.15
N GLY A 151 12.26 4.67 -8.04
CA GLY A 151 11.19 5.40 -8.73
C GLY A 151 10.13 5.94 -7.76
N TYR A 152 9.73 5.14 -6.77
CA TYR A 152 8.82 5.57 -5.71
C TYR A 152 9.46 6.62 -4.78
N ARG A 153 10.69 6.36 -4.29
CA ARG A 153 11.43 7.31 -3.43
C ARG A 153 11.62 8.66 -4.13
N GLY A 154 11.95 8.65 -5.42
CA GLY A 154 12.07 9.86 -6.25
C GLY A 154 10.77 10.66 -6.38
N ALA A 155 9.61 10.03 -6.18
CA ALA A 155 8.30 10.69 -6.12
C ALA A 155 7.87 11.05 -4.68
N GLY A 156 8.71 10.79 -3.66
CA GLY A 156 8.49 11.14 -2.26
C GLY A 156 7.87 10.03 -1.41
N PHE A 157 7.69 8.81 -1.94
CA PHE A 157 7.15 7.70 -1.18
C PHE A 157 8.24 7.01 -0.35
N GLY A 158 7.96 6.74 0.92
CA GLY A 158 8.79 5.92 1.79
C GLY A 158 8.19 4.55 2.07
N THR A 159 6.89 4.40 1.85
CA THR A 159 6.13 3.18 2.19
C THR A 159 5.10 2.89 1.11
N VAL A 160 4.94 1.62 0.76
CA VAL A 160 3.89 1.16 -0.15
C VAL A 160 3.18 -0.07 0.41
N MET A 161 1.88 -0.16 0.17
CA MET A 161 1.14 -1.40 0.35
C MET A 161 1.13 -2.15 -0.97
N THR A 162 1.72 -3.34 -0.99
CA THR A 162 1.87 -4.16 -2.18
C THR A 162 0.96 -5.39 -2.15
N HIS A 163 0.40 -5.75 -3.31
CA HIS A 163 -0.46 -6.91 -3.50
C HIS A 163 -0.41 -7.40 -4.94
N GLN A 164 -0.77 -8.65 -5.18
CA GLN A 164 -0.89 -9.16 -6.55
C GLN A 164 -2.20 -8.66 -7.19
N GLU A 165 -2.12 -7.99 -8.35
CA GLU A 165 -3.29 -7.45 -9.05
C GLU A 165 -3.98 -8.48 -9.96
N ASP A 166 -4.33 -9.66 -9.40
CA ASP A 166 -4.89 -10.77 -10.19
C ASP A 166 -5.99 -11.53 -9.47
N GLY A 167 -7.15 -11.59 -10.06
CA GLY A 167 -8.30 -12.33 -9.55
C GLY A 167 -9.36 -11.47 -8.88
N ILE A 168 -10.45 -12.14 -8.46
CA ILE A 168 -11.57 -11.54 -7.70
C ILE A 168 -11.20 -11.43 -6.22
N SER A 169 -10.71 -12.51 -5.62
CA SER A 169 -9.97 -12.46 -4.37
C SER A 169 -8.49 -12.60 -4.68
N ARG A 170 -7.70 -11.64 -4.22
CA ARG A 170 -6.27 -11.52 -4.53
C ARG A 170 -5.37 -11.88 -3.33
N GLY A 171 -5.99 -12.41 -2.25
CA GLY A 171 -5.30 -12.69 -1.00
C GLY A 171 -4.95 -11.43 -0.21
N THR A 172 -3.83 -11.47 0.51
CA THR A 172 -3.39 -10.35 1.37
C THR A 172 -2.51 -9.36 0.65
N ALA A 173 -2.60 -8.10 1.08
CA ALA A 173 -1.59 -7.09 0.84
C ALA A 173 -0.59 -7.03 2.00
N THR A 174 0.60 -6.52 1.73
CA THR A 174 1.71 -6.33 2.67
C THR A 174 2.16 -4.89 2.64
N LEU A 175 2.41 -4.29 3.80
CA LEU A 175 2.96 -2.93 3.88
C LEU A 175 4.47 -2.99 4.03
N VAL A 176 5.20 -2.34 3.14
CA VAL A 176 6.66 -2.38 3.09
C VAL A 176 7.26 -0.98 3.03
N VAL A 177 8.43 -0.78 3.65
CA VAL A 177 9.26 0.39 3.44
C VAL A 177 10.07 0.24 2.16
N LEU A 178 10.40 1.36 1.54
CA LEU A 178 11.21 1.42 0.31
C LEU A 178 12.69 1.66 0.65
N GLY A 179 13.25 0.84 1.54
CA GLY A 179 14.66 0.89 1.92
C GLY A 179 15.57 0.07 1.01
N GLU A 180 16.79 -0.18 1.47
CA GLU A 180 17.84 -0.97 0.79
C GLU A 180 18.30 -2.14 1.67
N ASP A 181 17.40 -2.71 2.45
CA ASP A 181 17.66 -3.81 3.38
C ASP A 181 17.10 -5.15 2.85
N THR A 182 17.19 -6.19 3.66
CA THR A 182 16.62 -7.51 3.33
C THR A 182 15.10 -7.47 3.33
N GLU A 183 14.47 -8.36 2.55
CA GLU A 183 13.01 -8.36 2.33
C GLU A 183 12.21 -8.32 3.65
N HIS A 184 12.56 -9.19 4.61
CA HIS A 184 11.79 -9.28 5.86
C HIS A 184 11.96 -8.05 6.76
N GLN A 185 13.10 -7.34 6.71
CA GLN A 185 13.32 -6.10 7.45
C GLN A 185 12.54 -4.93 6.84
N MET A 186 12.20 -5.02 5.56
CA MET A 186 11.41 -4.01 4.86
C MET A 186 9.92 -4.19 5.08
N ILE A 187 9.46 -5.34 5.58
CA ILE A 187 8.05 -5.58 5.85
C ILE A 187 7.66 -4.93 7.18
N LEU A 188 6.81 -3.89 7.11
CA LEU A 188 6.23 -3.24 8.29
C LEU A 188 5.04 -4.01 8.85
N LYS A 189 4.23 -4.60 7.96
CA LYS A 189 3.03 -5.35 8.34
C LYS A 189 2.72 -6.40 7.29
N GLU A 190 2.80 -7.67 7.67
CA GLU A 190 2.65 -8.82 6.78
C GLU A 190 1.26 -8.91 6.14
N LYS A 191 0.21 -8.91 6.96
CA LYS A 191 -1.19 -9.02 6.54
C LYS A 191 -1.89 -7.69 6.79
N THR A 192 -1.86 -6.80 5.80
CA THR A 192 -2.37 -5.43 5.95
C THR A 192 -3.83 -5.31 5.55
N ALA A 193 -4.22 -5.90 4.45
CA ALA A 193 -5.58 -5.86 3.91
C ALA A 193 -5.89 -7.11 3.08
N HIS A 194 -7.18 -7.44 2.94
CA HIS A 194 -7.68 -8.39 1.95
C HIS A 194 -8.04 -7.63 0.68
N MET A 195 -7.53 -8.09 -0.47
CA MET A 195 -7.70 -7.39 -1.74
C MET A 195 -8.77 -8.08 -2.60
N LEU A 196 -9.78 -7.31 -3.01
CA LEU A 196 -10.90 -7.79 -3.82
C LEU A 196 -11.07 -6.97 -5.10
N SER A 197 -11.70 -7.57 -6.09
CA SER A 197 -12.21 -6.90 -7.30
C SER A 197 -13.33 -7.70 -7.96
N PHE A 198 -13.97 -7.14 -8.99
CA PHE A 198 -14.87 -7.93 -9.86
C PHE A 198 -14.15 -8.52 -11.08
N LYS A 199 -12.85 -8.29 -11.25
CA LYS A 199 -12.07 -8.81 -12.37
C LYS A 199 -11.62 -10.24 -12.08
N LYS A 200 -11.91 -11.19 -12.97
CA LYS A 200 -11.44 -12.57 -12.80
C LYS A 200 -9.92 -12.76 -13.01
N GLY A 201 -9.25 -11.75 -13.54
CA GLY A 201 -7.81 -11.78 -13.79
C GLY A 201 -7.41 -12.80 -14.85
N THR A 202 -6.31 -13.51 -14.56
CA THR A 202 -5.71 -14.51 -15.46
C THR A 202 -6.36 -15.90 -15.37
N SER A 203 -7.41 -16.08 -14.55
CA SER A 203 -8.10 -17.37 -14.45
C SER A 203 -8.49 -17.93 -15.83
N PRO A 204 -8.11 -19.17 -16.17
CA PRO A 204 -8.43 -19.80 -17.46
C PRO A 204 -9.90 -20.23 -17.56
N GLN A 205 -10.62 -20.29 -16.46
CA GLN A 205 -11.99 -20.77 -16.41
C GLN A 205 -12.94 -19.84 -17.18
N SER A 206 -13.99 -20.43 -17.78
CA SER A 206 -15.00 -19.70 -18.53
C SER A 206 -15.88 -18.84 -17.62
N TYR A 207 -16.08 -19.24 -16.37
CA TYR A 207 -16.82 -18.51 -15.35
C TYR A 207 -15.89 -17.89 -14.29
N PRO A 208 -16.14 -16.63 -13.86
CA PRO A 208 -17.16 -15.71 -14.37
C PRO A 208 -16.77 -15.07 -15.69
N GLY A 209 -17.75 -14.89 -16.60
CA GLY A 209 -17.58 -14.23 -17.88
C GLY A 209 -18.10 -12.78 -17.93
N SER A 210 -18.73 -12.32 -16.85
CA SER A 210 -19.38 -11.01 -16.76
C SER A 210 -19.28 -10.42 -15.35
N LEU A 211 -19.60 -9.11 -15.23
CA LEU A 211 -19.69 -8.44 -13.94
C LEU A 211 -20.74 -9.12 -13.02
N MET A 212 -21.90 -9.50 -13.58
CA MET A 212 -22.92 -10.24 -12.80
C MET A 212 -22.39 -11.56 -12.28
N GLY A 213 -21.66 -12.32 -13.10
CA GLY A 213 -21.01 -13.56 -12.68
C GLY A 213 -19.96 -13.32 -11.60
N GLY A 214 -19.18 -12.25 -11.70
CA GLY A 214 -18.21 -11.86 -10.67
C GLY A 214 -18.88 -11.51 -9.32
N ILE A 215 -19.97 -10.77 -9.35
CA ILE A 215 -20.77 -10.44 -8.16
C ILE A 215 -21.38 -11.72 -7.55
N ALA A 216 -21.94 -12.59 -8.39
CA ALA A 216 -22.54 -13.84 -7.93
C ALA A 216 -21.49 -14.78 -7.30
N LEU A 217 -20.32 -14.92 -7.93
CA LEU A 217 -19.23 -15.74 -7.42
C LEU A 217 -18.73 -15.21 -6.07
N LEU A 218 -18.53 -13.90 -5.95
CA LEU A 218 -18.06 -13.31 -4.70
C LEU A 218 -19.10 -13.44 -3.57
N ARG A 219 -20.40 -13.25 -3.89
CA ARG A 219 -21.49 -13.50 -2.92
C ARG A 219 -21.52 -14.95 -2.46
N GLN A 220 -21.40 -15.90 -3.40
CA GLN A 220 -21.34 -17.32 -3.07
C GLN A 220 -20.13 -17.62 -2.17
N THR A 221 -18.97 -17.04 -2.45
CA THR A 221 -17.75 -17.24 -1.63
C THR A 221 -17.97 -16.78 -0.17
N TYR A 222 -18.66 -15.67 0.07
CA TYR A 222 -19.00 -15.24 1.42
C TYR A 222 -19.91 -16.26 2.13
N ILE A 223 -20.89 -16.81 1.42
CA ILE A 223 -21.82 -17.82 1.95
C ILE A 223 -21.06 -19.14 2.24
N ASP A 224 -20.26 -19.59 1.29
CA ASP A 224 -19.47 -20.83 1.42
C ASP A 224 -18.45 -20.71 2.56
N ALA A 225 -17.77 -19.57 2.69
CA ALA A 225 -16.83 -19.34 3.79
C ALA A 225 -17.54 -19.32 5.16
N ASN A 226 -18.75 -18.79 5.23
CA ASN A 226 -19.54 -18.83 6.44
C ASN A 226 -19.99 -20.27 6.79
N TRP A 227 -20.47 -21.03 5.81
CA TRP A 227 -20.77 -22.46 5.97
C TRP A 227 -19.55 -23.24 6.43
N TYR A 228 -18.41 -23.07 5.77
CA TYR A 228 -17.15 -23.72 6.10
C TYR A 228 -16.72 -23.48 7.55
N LYS A 229 -16.86 -22.24 8.03
CA LYS A 229 -16.55 -21.85 9.41
C LYS A 229 -17.47 -22.55 10.44
N HIS A 230 -18.74 -22.81 10.09
CA HIS A 230 -19.75 -23.33 11.01
C HIS A 230 -20.01 -24.85 10.89
N GLY A 231 -19.11 -25.59 10.27
CA GLY A 231 -19.18 -27.05 10.21
C GLY A 231 -18.63 -27.67 8.93
N GLY A 232 -18.65 -26.96 7.81
CA GLY A 232 -18.20 -27.48 6.52
C GLY A 232 -16.75 -27.98 6.52
N LYS A 233 -15.89 -27.41 7.40
CA LYS A 233 -14.52 -27.89 7.61
C LYS A 233 -14.44 -29.36 8.04
N ASN A 234 -15.49 -29.90 8.67
CA ASN A 234 -15.56 -31.30 9.08
C ASN A 234 -15.99 -32.22 7.92
N GLU A 235 -16.56 -31.65 6.87
CA GLU A 235 -17.07 -32.37 5.71
C GLU A 235 -16.06 -32.45 4.57
N GLU A 236 -15.34 -31.32 4.33
CA GLU A 236 -14.32 -31.25 3.29
C GLU A 236 -13.14 -30.36 3.70
N LEU A 237 -11.95 -30.66 3.19
CA LEU A 237 -10.79 -29.79 3.28
C LEU A 237 -10.83 -28.79 2.11
N ASN A 238 -10.88 -27.49 2.42
CA ASN A 238 -10.85 -26.43 1.42
C ASN A 238 -9.90 -25.29 1.85
N ILE A 239 -8.68 -25.32 1.31
CA ILE A 239 -7.60 -24.37 1.63
C ILE A 239 -8.01 -22.93 1.33
N SER A 240 -8.74 -22.71 0.24
CA SER A 240 -9.19 -21.37 -0.14
C SER A 240 -10.22 -20.81 0.83
N LEU A 241 -11.19 -21.61 1.29
CA LEU A 241 -12.18 -21.17 2.27
C LEU A 241 -11.56 -20.99 3.67
N GLU A 242 -10.60 -21.81 4.04
CA GLU A 242 -9.84 -21.64 5.28
C GLU A 242 -9.06 -20.32 5.26
N ALA A 243 -8.32 -20.06 4.18
CA ALA A 243 -7.57 -18.84 3.99
C ALA A 243 -8.49 -17.59 3.94
N TRP A 244 -9.66 -17.68 3.30
CA TRP A 244 -10.65 -16.61 3.31
C TRP A 244 -11.10 -16.24 4.73
N ASN A 245 -11.43 -17.26 5.53
CA ASN A 245 -11.88 -17.06 6.91
C ASN A 245 -10.77 -16.48 7.80
N GLU A 246 -9.52 -16.88 7.60
CA GLU A 246 -8.35 -16.33 8.30
C GLU A 246 -8.21 -14.82 8.09
N ILE A 247 -8.35 -14.37 6.84
CA ILE A 247 -8.15 -12.96 6.48
C ILE A 247 -9.44 -12.11 6.54
N ASN A 248 -10.56 -12.71 6.91
CA ASN A 248 -11.86 -12.04 6.90
C ASN A 248 -11.96 -10.87 7.91
N SER A 249 -11.11 -10.81 8.93
CA SER A 249 -11.04 -9.70 9.90
C SER A 249 -10.22 -8.50 9.43
N LEU A 250 -9.44 -8.65 8.37
CA LEU A 250 -8.61 -7.58 7.82
C LEU A 250 -9.47 -6.48 7.17
N PRO A 251 -8.96 -5.24 7.10
CA PRO A 251 -9.54 -4.23 6.21
C PRO A 251 -9.64 -4.79 4.78
N VAL A 252 -10.73 -4.48 4.09
CA VAL A 252 -10.93 -4.98 2.73
C VAL A 252 -10.81 -3.83 1.75
N VAL A 253 -9.85 -3.93 0.84
CA VAL A 253 -9.69 -2.99 -0.29
C VAL A 253 -10.34 -3.59 -1.53
N PHE A 254 -11.26 -2.85 -2.13
CA PHE A 254 -11.99 -3.28 -3.31
C PHE A 254 -11.61 -2.43 -4.53
N ASP A 255 -10.93 -3.04 -5.52
CA ASP A 255 -10.54 -2.38 -6.77
C ASP A 255 -11.74 -2.28 -7.72
N ILE A 256 -12.18 -1.05 -8.01
CA ILE A 256 -13.30 -0.74 -8.91
C ILE A 256 -12.81 -0.06 -10.19
N ARG A 257 -13.51 -0.30 -11.29
CA ARG A 257 -13.20 0.28 -12.61
C ARG A 257 -13.94 1.58 -12.87
N GLU A 258 -15.06 1.77 -12.20
CA GLU A 258 -15.93 2.94 -12.36
C GLU A 258 -16.78 3.16 -11.09
N LYS A 259 -17.30 4.36 -10.92
CA LYS A 259 -18.16 4.76 -9.80
C LYS A 259 -19.34 3.84 -9.49
N LEU A 260 -19.98 3.25 -10.50
CA LEU A 260 -21.13 2.33 -10.28
C LEU A 260 -20.69 0.97 -9.74
N GLU A 261 -19.48 0.52 -10.07
CA GLU A 261 -18.92 -0.68 -9.42
C GLU A 261 -18.70 -0.46 -7.93
N GLY A 262 -18.33 0.75 -7.50
CA GLY A 262 -18.23 1.11 -6.08
C GLY A 262 -19.55 0.96 -5.33
N LEU A 263 -20.64 1.39 -5.94
CA LEU A 263 -21.99 1.23 -5.36
C LEU A 263 -22.41 -0.25 -5.31
N ARG A 264 -22.07 -1.04 -6.33
CA ARG A 264 -22.33 -2.49 -6.36
C ARG A 264 -21.51 -3.24 -5.33
N ALA A 265 -20.22 -2.90 -5.19
CA ALA A 265 -19.34 -3.46 -4.16
C ALA A 265 -19.87 -3.15 -2.77
N ASN A 266 -20.24 -1.90 -2.48
CA ASN A 266 -20.83 -1.53 -1.20
C ASN A 266 -22.14 -2.29 -0.91
N LYS A 267 -23.02 -2.46 -1.92
CA LYS A 267 -24.25 -3.24 -1.75
C LYS A 267 -23.94 -4.68 -1.33
N LEU A 268 -22.97 -5.30 -2.00
CA LEU A 268 -22.53 -6.65 -1.65
C LEU A 268 -21.89 -6.70 -0.26
N GLY A 269 -20.99 -5.77 0.07
CA GLY A 269 -20.33 -5.71 1.38
C GLY A 269 -21.34 -5.62 2.51
N ARG A 270 -22.37 -4.77 2.36
CA ARG A 270 -23.44 -4.61 3.38
C ARG A 270 -24.23 -5.90 3.64
N GLU A 271 -24.41 -6.77 2.63
CA GLU A 271 -25.07 -8.08 2.80
C GLU A 271 -24.32 -8.95 3.82
N PHE A 272 -23.00 -8.74 3.96
CA PHE A 272 -22.11 -9.51 4.85
C PHE A 272 -21.48 -8.68 5.98
N GLY A 273 -22.05 -7.51 6.26
CA GLY A 273 -21.57 -6.63 7.35
C GLY A 273 -20.19 -6.04 7.11
N LYS A 274 -19.76 -5.87 5.85
CA LYS A 274 -18.46 -5.32 5.46
C LYS A 274 -18.57 -3.91 4.92
N THR A 275 -17.66 -3.03 5.37
CA THR A 275 -17.41 -1.73 4.77
C THR A 275 -16.06 -1.80 4.06
N TYR A 276 -16.02 -1.46 2.78
CA TYR A 276 -14.83 -1.54 1.97
C TYR A 276 -14.08 -0.22 1.91
N ILE A 277 -12.78 -0.28 1.67
CA ILE A 277 -11.97 0.81 1.16
C ILE A 277 -12.02 0.67 -0.36
N LEU A 278 -12.61 1.64 -1.06
CA LEU A 278 -12.75 1.57 -2.52
C LEU A 278 -11.52 2.14 -3.22
N LYS A 279 -10.82 1.34 -4.01
CA LYS A 279 -9.80 1.87 -4.91
C LYS A 279 -10.50 2.33 -6.19
N GLY A 280 -10.65 3.65 -6.31
CA GLY A 280 -11.36 4.31 -7.39
C GLY A 280 -10.58 4.43 -8.71
N ASN A 281 -11.20 5.08 -9.68
CA ASN A 281 -10.66 5.25 -11.04
C ASN A 281 -10.60 6.72 -11.52
N GLY A 282 -11.04 7.70 -10.71
CA GLY A 282 -11.00 9.14 -11.02
C GLY A 282 -12.32 9.69 -11.58
N ASP A 283 -13.40 8.92 -11.60
CA ASP A 283 -14.74 9.33 -12.07
C ASP A 283 -15.79 9.49 -10.95
N GLU A 284 -15.37 9.43 -9.70
CA GLU A 284 -16.22 9.40 -8.50
C GLU A 284 -17.02 10.70 -8.34
N TYR A 285 -16.50 11.83 -8.84
CA TYR A 285 -17.17 13.12 -8.80
C TYR A 285 -18.57 13.11 -9.44
N GLN A 286 -18.87 12.12 -10.28
CA GLN A 286 -20.16 11.98 -10.95
C GLN A 286 -21.26 11.39 -10.07
N ARG A 287 -20.90 10.78 -8.90
CA ARG A 287 -21.83 10.10 -7.99
C ARG A 287 -21.50 10.34 -6.51
N LEU A 288 -21.12 11.58 -6.18
CA LEU A 288 -20.63 11.94 -4.84
C LEU A 288 -21.60 11.63 -3.72
N ASN A 289 -22.88 11.98 -3.91
CA ASN A 289 -23.89 11.78 -2.86
C ASN A 289 -24.09 10.31 -2.56
N GLU A 290 -24.20 9.50 -3.60
CA GLU A 290 -24.36 8.04 -3.47
C GLU A 290 -23.12 7.40 -2.87
N LEU A 291 -21.92 7.81 -3.29
CA LEU A 291 -20.66 7.31 -2.75
C LEU A 291 -20.48 7.75 -1.28
N LYS A 292 -20.79 9.00 -0.93
CA LYS A 292 -20.81 9.46 0.46
C LYS A 292 -21.73 8.61 1.33
N ALA A 293 -22.92 8.28 0.84
CA ALA A 293 -23.90 7.47 1.55
C ALA A 293 -23.43 6.02 1.81
N THR A 294 -22.39 5.55 1.11
CA THR A 294 -21.79 4.23 1.36
C THR A 294 -21.01 4.17 2.67
N GLY A 295 -20.47 5.29 3.14
CA GLY A 295 -19.53 5.36 4.25
C GLY A 295 -18.15 4.78 3.95
N CYS A 296 -17.88 4.41 2.70
CA CYS A 296 -16.59 3.87 2.28
C CYS A 296 -15.52 4.98 2.18
N SER A 297 -14.33 4.71 2.68
CA SER A 297 -13.14 5.51 2.36
C SER A 297 -12.56 5.09 1.00
N MET A 298 -11.67 5.93 0.44
CA MET A 298 -11.22 5.75 -0.94
C MET A 298 -9.70 5.81 -1.10
N ILE A 299 -9.17 5.02 -2.05
CA ILE A 299 -7.82 5.13 -2.59
C ILE A 299 -7.97 5.68 -4.00
N LEU A 300 -7.51 6.90 -4.27
CA LEU A 300 -7.79 7.61 -5.51
C LEU A 300 -6.53 7.82 -6.36
N PRO A 301 -6.57 7.47 -7.64
CA PRO A 301 -5.45 7.74 -8.54
C PRO A 301 -5.38 9.24 -8.87
N VAL A 302 -4.16 9.71 -9.15
CA VAL A 302 -3.90 11.04 -9.69
C VAL A 302 -3.62 11.00 -11.19
N LYS A 303 -4.12 9.98 -11.87
CA LYS A 303 -4.09 9.91 -13.33
C LYS A 303 -5.30 10.66 -13.88
N PHE A 304 -5.03 11.64 -14.73
CA PHE A 304 -6.08 12.39 -15.44
C PHE A 304 -6.06 12.04 -16.92
N PRO A 305 -7.21 12.11 -17.61
CA PRO A 305 -7.26 11.91 -19.05
C PRO A 305 -6.36 12.91 -19.78
N ASP A 306 -5.73 12.44 -20.86
CA ASP A 306 -5.01 13.28 -21.79
C ASP A 306 -6.00 14.07 -22.66
N ALA A 307 -5.52 15.15 -23.30
CA ALA A 307 -6.30 15.89 -24.25
C ALA A 307 -6.64 15.00 -25.47
N PHE A 308 -7.86 15.12 -25.95
CA PHE A 308 -8.26 14.47 -27.19
C PHE A 308 -7.69 15.27 -28.38
N ASP A 309 -7.29 14.54 -29.41
CA ASP A 309 -7.04 15.14 -30.70
C ASP A 309 -8.39 15.53 -31.34
N VAL A 310 -8.56 16.81 -31.54
CA VAL A 310 -9.77 17.40 -32.11
C VAL A 310 -9.44 18.47 -33.18
N GLU A 311 -8.20 18.44 -33.68
CA GLU A 311 -7.76 19.38 -34.74
C GLU A 311 -8.43 19.10 -36.05
N ASP A 312 -8.63 17.80 -36.38
CA ASP A 312 -9.44 17.40 -37.55
C ASP A 312 -10.92 17.32 -37.18
N PRO A 313 -11.84 17.92 -37.96
CA PRO A 313 -13.27 17.85 -37.70
C PRO A 313 -13.84 16.43 -37.65
N TYR A 314 -13.28 15.48 -38.39
CA TYR A 314 -13.70 14.06 -38.33
C TYR A 314 -13.28 13.41 -37.01
N ASP A 315 -12.08 13.68 -36.52
CA ASP A 315 -11.63 13.18 -35.20
C ASP A 315 -12.46 13.81 -34.09
N ALA A 316 -12.76 15.10 -34.17
CA ALA A 316 -13.65 15.80 -33.23
C ALA A 316 -15.05 15.16 -33.15
N MET A 317 -15.58 14.63 -34.25
CA MET A 317 -16.89 13.94 -34.26
C MET A 317 -16.86 12.59 -33.51
N LEU A 318 -15.69 11.97 -33.32
CA LEU A 318 -15.53 10.70 -32.61
C LEU A 318 -15.48 10.89 -31.13
N VAL A 319 -15.28 12.11 -30.61
CA VAL A 319 -15.19 12.42 -29.19
C VAL A 319 -16.55 12.82 -28.64
N SER A 320 -17.09 12.02 -27.73
CA SER A 320 -18.39 12.30 -27.12
C SER A 320 -18.29 13.45 -26.09
N LEU A 321 -19.42 14.16 -25.90
CA LEU A 321 -19.52 15.19 -24.84
C LEU A 321 -19.17 14.63 -23.45
N ALA A 322 -19.52 13.39 -23.17
CA ALA A 322 -19.19 12.74 -21.90
C ALA A 322 -17.66 12.60 -21.69
N GLN A 323 -16.92 12.26 -22.76
CA GLN A 323 -15.46 12.18 -22.72
C GLN A 323 -14.83 13.56 -22.51
N LEU A 324 -15.29 14.58 -23.23
CA LEU A 324 -14.80 15.97 -23.04
C LEU A 324 -15.09 16.47 -21.62
N LYS A 325 -16.29 16.23 -21.12
CA LYS A 325 -16.66 16.59 -19.74
C LYS A 325 -15.82 15.84 -18.69
N HIS A 326 -15.49 14.58 -18.96
CA HIS A 326 -14.61 13.85 -18.05
C HIS A 326 -13.17 14.41 -18.09
N TRP A 327 -12.64 14.71 -19.27
CA TRP A 327 -11.33 15.36 -19.41
C TRP A 327 -11.24 16.70 -18.65
N GLU A 328 -12.29 17.54 -18.81
CA GLU A 328 -12.39 18.85 -18.12
C GLU A 328 -12.48 18.69 -16.60
N LEU A 329 -13.31 17.78 -16.12
CA LEU A 329 -13.71 17.70 -14.71
C LEU A 329 -12.89 16.71 -13.87
N ALA A 330 -12.21 15.74 -14.47
CA ALA A 330 -11.42 14.74 -13.73
C ALA A 330 -10.39 15.37 -12.76
N PRO A 331 -9.68 16.46 -13.08
CA PRO A 331 -8.79 17.12 -12.14
C PRO A 331 -9.48 17.69 -10.89
N THR A 332 -10.81 17.92 -10.96
CA THR A 332 -11.60 18.41 -9.80
C THR A 332 -12.06 17.30 -8.88
N ASN A 333 -11.88 16.02 -9.27
CA ASN A 333 -12.41 14.87 -8.53
C ASN A 333 -11.99 14.90 -7.06
N LEU A 334 -10.71 15.05 -6.79
CA LEU A 334 -10.16 15.04 -5.43
C LEU A 334 -10.71 16.17 -4.56
N SER A 335 -10.84 17.39 -5.11
CA SER A 335 -11.39 18.51 -4.36
C SER A 335 -12.89 18.34 -4.07
N ARG A 336 -13.62 17.67 -4.95
CA ARG A 336 -15.05 17.38 -4.74
C ARG A 336 -15.25 16.29 -3.70
N ILE A 337 -14.41 15.25 -3.71
CA ILE A 337 -14.39 14.18 -2.71
C ILE A 337 -14.08 14.76 -1.32
N ASP A 338 -13.05 15.61 -1.23
CA ASP A 338 -12.69 16.30 0.02
C ASP A 338 -13.84 17.16 0.56
N LYS A 339 -14.42 18.02 -0.28
CA LYS A 339 -15.58 18.86 0.08
C LYS A 339 -16.82 18.04 0.47
N ALA A 340 -16.99 16.86 -0.10
CA ALA A 340 -18.04 15.93 0.29
C ALA A 340 -17.79 15.30 1.68
N GLY A 341 -16.58 15.44 2.23
CA GLY A 341 -16.18 14.84 3.50
C GLY A 341 -15.95 13.32 3.42
N ILE A 342 -15.64 12.80 2.25
CA ILE A 342 -15.26 11.40 2.05
C ILE A 342 -13.77 11.26 2.37
N GLU A 343 -13.40 10.37 3.27
CA GLU A 343 -12.00 10.10 3.62
C GLU A 343 -11.29 9.41 2.45
N PHE A 344 -10.13 9.94 2.04
CA PHE A 344 -9.40 9.37 0.92
C PHE A 344 -7.88 9.46 1.07
N THR A 345 -7.17 8.62 0.32
CA THR A 345 -5.72 8.62 0.11
C THR A 345 -5.40 8.63 -1.38
N LEU A 346 -4.18 9.04 -1.73
CA LEU A 346 -3.72 9.10 -3.11
C LEU A 346 -2.85 7.88 -3.45
N THR A 347 -2.90 7.44 -4.72
CA THR A 347 -2.07 6.36 -5.23
C THR A 347 -1.42 6.73 -6.55
N THR A 348 -0.25 6.13 -6.82
CA THR A 348 0.43 6.19 -8.11
C THR A 348 -0.17 5.23 -9.15
N ALA A 349 -1.18 4.44 -8.77
CA ALA A 349 -1.79 3.46 -9.66
C ALA A 349 -2.27 4.11 -10.97
N GLY A 350 -1.96 3.45 -12.09
CA GLY A 350 -2.31 3.92 -13.42
C GLY A 350 -1.37 4.97 -14.02
N LEU A 351 -0.42 5.53 -13.27
CA LEU A 351 0.60 6.43 -13.82
C LEU A 351 1.65 5.64 -14.60
N ASP A 352 1.98 6.11 -15.79
CA ASP A 352 3.03 5.53 -16.62
C ASP A 352 4.42 5.77 -16.02
N LYS A 353 4.61 6.94 -15.40
CA LYS A 353 5.84 7.31 -14.67
C LYS A 353 5.50 7.80 -13.27
N LYS A 354 6.13 7.23 -12.24
CA LYS A 354 5.96 7.66 -10.85
C LYS A 354 6.34 9.13 -10.63
N SER A 355 7.31 9.65 -11.40
CA SER A 355 7.72 11.06 -11.38
C SER A 355 6.58 12.05 -11.70
N ASP A 356 5.53 11.61 -12.38
CA ASP A 356 4.38 12.46 -12.72
C ASP A 356 3.44 12.69 -11.54
N PHE A 357 3.58 11.92 -10.47
CA PHE A 357 2.69 11.96 -9.31
C PHE A 357 2.55 13.38 -8.74
N LEU A 358 3.65 14.00 -8.33
CA LEU A 358 3.61 15.34 -7.74
C LEU A 358 3.12 16.42 -8.72
N ARG A 359 3.43 16.29 -10.02
CA ARG A 359 2.90 17.17 -11.05
C ARG A 359 1.37 17.10 -11.10
N ASN A 360 0.84 15.88 -11.04
CA ASN A 360 -0.61 15.67 -11.09
C ASN A 360 -1.31 16.07 -9.78
N VAL A 361 -0.67 15.88 -8.61
CA VAL A 361 -1.16 16.43 -7.33
C VAL A 361 -1.24 17.97 -7.42
N LYS A 362 -0.21 18.62 -7.94
CA LYS A 362 -0.22 20.09 -8.17
C LYS A 362 -1.34 20.50 -9.13
N ARG A 363 -1.65 19.68 -10.15
CA ARG A 363 -2.79 19.93 -11.03
C ARG A 363 -4.12 19.85 -10.26
N ALA A 364 -4.31 18.85 -9.39
CA ALA A 364 -5.50 18.76 -8.54
C ALA A 364 -5.62 19.96 -7.58
N ILE A 365 -4.51 20.43 -7.02
CA ILE A 365 -4.49 21.63 -6.17
C ILE A 365 -4.93 22.87 -6.96
N LYS A 366 -4.45 23.06 -8.18
CA LYS A 366 -4.93 24.13 -9.08
C LYS A 366 -6.43 24.04 -9.39
N HIS A 367 -7.03 22.84 -9.27
CA HIS A 367 -8.45 22.59 -9.47
C HIS A 367 -9.25 22.48 -8.15
N GLY A 368 -8.69 23.05 -7.07
CA GLY A 368 -9.41 23.34 -5.83
C GLY A 368 -9.23 22.37 -4.69
N LEU A 369 -8.31 21.41 -4.78
CA LEU A 369 -7.84 20.63 -3.63
C LEU A 369 -6.92 21.52 -2.77
N SER A 370 -7.09 21.54 -1.44
CA SER A 370 -6.17 22.26 -0.57
C SER A 370 -4.83 21.51 -0.43
N GLU A 371 -3.72 22.24 -0.21
CA GLU A 371 -2.41 21.62 0.06
C GLU A 371 -2.44 20.76 1.32
N GLU A 372 -3.19 21.21 2.33
CA GLU A 372 -3.39 20.47 3.58
C GLU A 372 -4.10 19.14 3.34
N ALA A 373 -5.20 19.13 2.57
CA ALA A 373 -5.91 17.92 2.21
C ALA A 373 -5.06 16.97 1.36
N ALA A 374 -4.28 17.50 0.42
CA ALA A 374 -3.34 16.73 -0.37
C ALA A 374 -2.28 16.05 0.52
N LEU A 375 -1.64 16.79 1.41
CA LEU A 375 -0.62 16.25 2.32
C LEU A 375 -1.24 15.22 3.28
N LYS A 376 -2.43 15.51 3.83
CA LYS A 376 -3.18 14.56 4.66
C LYS A 376 -3.46 13.25 3.94
N ALA A 377 -3.89 13.32 2.67
CA ALA A 377 -4.20 12.16 1.84
C ALA A 377 -2.97 11.33 1.44
N MET A 378 -1.78 11.94 1.44
CA MET A 378 -0.51 11.26 1.12
C MET A 378 0.21 10.68 2.34
N THR A 379 -0.12 11.14 3.56
CA THR A 379 0.64 10.81 4.78
C THR A 379 -0.26 10.26 5.89
N HIS A 380 -1.03 11.11 6.53
CA HIS A 380 -1.83 10.77 7.71
C HIS A 380 -2.94 9.76 7.42
N THR A 381 -3.73 10.02 6.38
CA THR A 381 -4.89 9.17 6.05
C THR A 381 -4.50 7.72 5.73
N PRO A 382 -3.51 7.46 4.85
CA PRO A 382 -3.11 6.08 4.57
C PRO A 382 -2.53 5.37 5.79
N ALA A 383 -1.74 6.05 6.64
CA ALA A 383 -1.25 5.47 7.88
C ALA A 383 -2.39 5.08 8.84
N LYS A 384 -3.39 5.96 8.98
CA LYS A 384 -4.59 5.71 9.78
C LYS A 384 -5.40 4.53 9.26
N MET A 385 -5.67 4.48 7.94
CA MET A 385 -6.44 3.40 7.30
C MET A 385 -5.84 2.02 7.56
N MET A 386 -4.51 1.92 7.62
CA MET A 386 -3.78 0.67 7.85
C MET A 386 -3.45 0.41 9.34
N GLY A 387 -3.85 1.33 10.24
CA GLY A 387 -3.57 1.21 11.68
C GLY A 387 -2.09 1.39 12.03
N MET A 388 -1.36 2.19 11.25
CA MET A 388 0.10 2.38 11.37
C MET A 388 0.50 3.81 11.78
N SER A 389 -0.44 4.65 12.25
CA SER A 389 -0.20 6.07 12.60
C SER A 389 0.84 6.30 13.69
N ASN A 390 1.21 5.26 14.44
CA ASN A 390 2.25 5.34 15.46
C ASN A 390 3.67 5.18 14.89
N GLN A 391 3.80 4.67 13.67
CA GLN A 391 5.09 4.37 13.05
C GLN A 391 5.38 5.21 11.81
N ILE A 392 4.34 5.56 11.02
CA ILE A 392 4.47 6.27 9.75
C ILE A 392 3.39 7.35 9.61
N GLY A 393 3.56 8.25 8.64
CA GLY A 393 2.56 9.26 8.25
C GLY A 393 2.66 10.58 9.02
N SER A 394 3.60 10.70 9.95
CA SER A 394 3.94 11.95 10.64
C SER A 394 5.40 11.92 11.11
N LEU A 395 5.99 13.07 11.37
CA LEU A 395 7.32 13.19 11.95
C LEU A 395 7.18 13.40 13.45
N LYS A 396 7.28 12.33 14.22
CA LYS A 396 7.27 12.32 15.69
C LYS A 396 8.43 11.48 16.18
N SER A 397 8.86 11.69 17.43
CA SER A 397 9.86 10.81 18.03
C SER A 397 9.43 9.35 17.96
N GLY A 398 10.29 8.47 17.46
CA GLY A 398 10.04 7.04 17.26
C GLY A 398 9.33 6.67 15.95
N THR A 399 9.00 7.62 15.07
CA THR A 399 8.49 7.31 13.71
C THR A 399 9.62 7.10 12.71
N LEU A 400 9.33 6.31 11.66
CA LEU A 400 10.23 6.05 10.54
C LEU A 400 10.25 7.21 9.56
#